data_89630c5197bf4eb059471255d71762a4
#
_entry.id   89630c5197bf4eb059471255d71762a4
#
_cell.length_a   1.000
_cell.length_b   1.000
_cell.length_c   1.000
_cell.angle_alpha   90.00
_cell.angle_beta   90.00
_cell.angle_gamma   90.00
#
_symmetry.space_group_name_H-M   'P 1'
#
loop_
_entity.id
_entity.type
_entity.pdbx_description
1 polymer ?
#
loop_
_entity_poly.entity_id
_entity_poly.type
_entity_poly.pdbx_seq_one_letter_code
_entity_poly.pdbx_strand_id
1 'polypeptide(L)'
;MTSATAGGAAKVTPPPADSGKRKSVTGTRRLMAAGFLLPALVLLGALVVYPIGYSVYRSFFDKSGDSFAGLDNFVEIFTDDTILTAVKNNAIWVVVAPAVSTALGLIFAVLTERIRWGTAFKLLVFMPMAISMLAAGIIFRLVYEQNPERGVANAVAVSVHDMFSEAAGFPKARPLPVHPLKAGGGGSFVTKQPVRAGEQVLLPLVGVPPAKMPGDAETAAPAPTAPDKVTGTAWLDFTKGGGGRPNTIDPKELGLKGIKVEAVKDGKVVDSATAGANGTFTLSAEADGAALRFPASNFREPYNGVDWLGPSLVTPAIIGSYVWMWAGFAMVLIAAGLAGLPRELLEAARVDGANEWQVFRRVTVPLLTPVLAVVLVTLMINVLKIFDLVFIIAPGSSQDDANVLALQLYRSSFGTDAHPGIGSAIAVLLLLLVVPVMLFNIRRMRKESRR
;
A
#
# COMPACT_ATOMS: atom_id res chain seq x y z
N MET A 1 -69.48 -77.96 10.62
CA MET A 1 -68.61 -79.06 10.16
C MET A 1 -67.33 -78.39 9.68
N THR A 2 -66.38 -78.59 10.30
CA THR A 2 -65.17 -79.31 10.59
C THR A 2 -64.05 -78.32 10.64
N SER A 3 -63.35 -78.15 11.63
CA SER A 3 -62.36 -78.91 12.39
C SER A 3 -61.02 -78.07 12.39
N ALA A 4 -60.60 -77.71 13.56
CA ALA A 4 -59.34 -77.09 13.89
C ALA A 4 -58.16 -78.06 13.71
N THR A 5 -57.00 -77.53 13.34
CA THR A 5 -55.70 -78.14 13.69
C THR A 5 -54.70 -77.10 14.14
N ALA A 6 -54.28 -77.26 15.36
CA ALA A 6 -53.22 -76.48 15.99
C ALA A 6 -51.85 -76.93 15.47
N GLY A 7 -51.04 -76.01 15.00
CA GLY A 7 -49.64 -76.24 14.64
C GLY A 7 -48.72 -75.70 15.73
N GLY A 8 -47.98 -76.58 16.36
CA GLY A 8 -47.12 -76.30 17.49
C GLY A 8 -45.94 -75.31 17.17
N ALA A 9 -45.73 -74.38 18.04
CA ALA A 9 -44.58 -73.49 18.03
C ALA A 9 -43.34 -74.28 18.50
N ALA A 10 -42.41 -74.49 17.59
CA ALA A 10 -41.06 -74.99 17.91
C ALA A 10 -40.25 -73.87 18.64
N LYS A 11 -39.91 -74.21 19.88
CA LYS A 11 -38.95 -73.40 20.66
C LYS A 11 -37.59 -73.42 19.98
N VAL A 12 -37.19 -72.31 19.34
CA VAL A 12 -35.82 -72.08 18.87
C VAL A 12 -34.96 -71.70 20.08
N THR A 13 -34.12 -72.62 20.54
CA THR A 13 -33.08 -72.38 21.55
C THR A 13 -32.01 -71.51 20.90
N PRO A 14 -31.58 -70.36 21.53
CA PRO A 14 -30.48 -69.58 21.01
C PRO A 14 -29.16 -70.39 21.15
N PRO A 15 -28.22 -70.21 20.18
CA PRO A 15 -26.92 -70.86 20.27
C PRO A 15 -26.14 -70.36 21.46
N PRO A 16 -25.23 -71.15 22.06
CA PRO A 16 -24.47 -70.78 23.22
C PRO A 16 -23.58 -69.60 22.88
N ALA A 17 -23.54 -68.55 23.75
CA ALA A 17 -22.67 -67.40 23.64
C ALA A 17 -21.25 -67.91 23.73
N ASP A 18 -20.54 -67.82 22.60
CA ASP A 18 -19.10 -68.06 22.54
C ASP A 18 -18.36 -66.88 23.33
N SER A 19 -17.95 -67.26 24.55
CA SER A 19 -17.15 -66.42 25.43
C SER A 19 -15.65 -66.35 24.96
N GLY A 20 -15.43 -66.26 23.67
CA GLY A 20 -14.12 -66.03 23.11
C GLY A 20 -13.59 -64.71 23.67
N LYS A 21 -12.66 -64.74 24.62
CA LYS A 21 -11.89 -63.63 25.10
C LYS A 21 -11.37 -62.85 23.89
N ARG A 22 -12.00 -61.70 23.54
CA ARG A 22 -11.48 -60.76 22.55
C ARG A 22 -10.09 -60.32 23.05
N LYS A 23 -9.04 -60.94 22.55
CA LYS A 23 -7.67 -60.49 22.72
C LYS A 23 -7.64 -59.00 22.27
N SER A 24 -7.34 -58.12 23.19
CA SER A 24 -7.20 -56.69 22.95
C SER A 24 -6.12 -56.47 21.87
N VAL A 25 -6.59 -56.17 20.65
CA VAL A 25 -5.74 -55.88 19.47
C VAL A 25 -5.07 -54.51 19.58
N THR A 26 -5.25 -53.80 20.71
CA THR A 26 -4.82 -52.41 20.92
C THR A 26 -3.32 -52.24 21.11
N GLY A 27 -2.59 -53.26 21.55
CA GLY A 27 -1.13 -53.16 21.78
C GLY A 27 -0.31 -53.14 20.49
N THR A 28 -0.63 -54.03 19.56
CA THR A 28 0.03 -54.17 18.26
C THR A 28 -0.22 -52.96 17.34
N ARG A 29 -1.43 -52.36 17.40
CA ARG A 29 -1.74 -51.16 16.62
C ARG A 29 -0.97 -49.93 17.06
N ARG A 30 -0.68 -49.77 18.36
CA ARG A 30 0.13 -48.62 18.87
C ARG A 30 1.58 -48.67 18.44
N LEU A 31 2.21 -49.87 18.47
CA LEU A 31 3.59 -50.05 18.01
C LEU A 31 3.74 -49.85 16.51
N MET A 32 2.81 -50.37 15.72
CA MET A 32 2.77 -50.12 14.27
C MET A 32 2.53 -48.65 13.96
N ALA A 33 1.60 -47.98 14.63
CA ALA A 33 1.34 -46.57 14.46
C ALA A 33 2.58 -45.71 14.85
N ALA A 34 3.25 -46.09 15.97
CA ALA A 34 4.52 -45.43 16.34
C ALA A 34 5.62 -45.65 15.30
N GLY A 35 5.75 -46.86 14.73
CA GLY A 35 6.70 -47.16 13.66
C GLY A 35 6.47 -46.34 12.38
N PHE A 36 5.21 -46.18 11.98
CA PHE A 36 4.87 -45.30 10.83
C PHE A 36 5.07 -43.82 11.10
N LEU A 37 4.87 -43.35 12.34
CA LEU A 37 5.06 -41.96 12.72
C LEU A 37 6.52 -41.62 13.02
N LEU A 38 7.37 -42.60 13.33
CA LEU A 38 8.75 -42.40 13.76
C LEU A 38 9.57 -41.55 12.76
N PRO A 39 9.58 -41.80 11.44
CA PRO A 39 10.34 -40.99 10.50
C PRO A 39 9.90 -39.52 10.52
N ALA A 40 8.58 -39.28 10.55
CA ALA A 40 8.04 -37.92 10.61
C ALA A 40 8.37 -37.22 11.95
N LEU A 41 8.32 -37.94 13.07
CA LEU A 41 8.68 -37.43 14.39
C LEU A 41 10.16 -37.14 14.51
N VAL A 42 11.04 -37.98 13.92
CA VAL A 42 12.49 -37.74 13.88
C VAL A 42 12.80 -36.48 13.05
N LEU A 43 12.20 -36.33 11.87
CA LEU A 43 12.37 -35.13 11.06
C LEU A 43 11.86 -33.87 11.78
N LEU A 44 10.67 -33.95 12.39
CA LEU A 44 10.14 -32.85 13.19
C LEU A 44 11.07 -32.51 14.38
N GLY A 45 11.56 -33.51 15.08
CA GLY A 45 12.53 -33.33 16.17
C GLY A 45 13.81 -32.66 15.73
N ALA A 46 14.41 -33.14 14.64
CA ALA A 46 15.67 -32.63 14.15
C ALA A 46 15.58 -31.26 13.47
N LEU A 47 14.51 -31.02 12.68
CA LEU A 47 14.39 -29.82 11.85
C LEU A 47 13.56 -28.69 12.49
N VAL A 48 12.74 -29.00 13.51
CA VAL A 48 11.88 -28.00 14.15
C VAL A 48 12.21 -27.90 15.64
N VAL A 49 12.11 -28.98 16.40
CA VAL A 49 12.24 -28.92 17.87
C VAL A 49 13.68 -28.57 18.28
N TYR A 50 14.67 -29.20 17.64
CA TYR A 50 16.09 -28.93 17.94
C TYR A 50 16.50 -27.47 17.62
N PRO A 51 16.23 -26.89 16.44
CA PRO A 51 16.58 -25.49 16.19
C PRO A 51 15.85 -24.51 17.10
N ILE A 52 14.58 -24.75 17.45
CA ILE A 52 13.86 -23.94 18.41
C ILE A 52 14.53 -24.03 19.80
N GLY A 53 14.81 -25.24 20.28
CA GLY A 53 15.49 -25.44 21.55
C GLY A 53 16.88 -24.79 21.58
N TYR A 54 17.64 -24.90 20.49
CA TYR A 54 18.92 -24.24 20.35
C TYR A 54 18.81 -22.72 20.36
N SER A 55 17.81 -22.15 19.66
CA SER A 55 17.56 -20.70 19.70
C SER A 55 17.19 -20.23 21.09
N VAL A 56 16.35 -20.98 21.83
CA VAL A 56 16.05 -20.67 23.23
C VAL A 56 17.31 -20.72 24.10
N TYR A 57 18.15 -21.76 23.94
CA TYR A 57 19.42 -21.85 24.66
C TYR A 57 20.33 -20.66 24.31
N ARG A 58 20.52 -20.38 23.00
CA ARG A 58 21.42 -19.33 22.50
C ARG A 58 20.99 -17.91 22.93
N SER A 59 19.70 -17.68 23.19
CA SER A 59 19.18 -16.39 23.64
C SER A 59 19.68 -15.94 25.01
N PHE A 60 20.22 -16.85 25.83
CA PHE A 60 20.80 -16.57 27.14
C PHE A 60 22.31 -16.34 27.11
N PHE A 61 22.94 -16.35 25.93
CA PHE A 61 24.38 -16.18 25.77
C PHE A 61 24.73 -14.91 25.01
N ASP A 62 25.95 -14.41 25.25
CA ASP A 62 26.49 -13.21 24.62
C ASP A 62 26.67 -13.32 23.10
N LYS A 63 27.29 -12.30 22.50
CA LYS A 63 27.56 -12.26 21.04
C LYS A 63 28.41 -13.46 20.57
N SER A 64 29.42 -13.86 21.33
CA SER A 64 30.31 -14.99 21.01
C SER A 64 29.65 -16.35 21.23
N GLY A 65 28.81 -16.48 22.23
CA GLY A 65 28.20 -17.72 22.68
C GLY A 65 28.97 -18.42 23.81
N ASP A 66 30.02 -17.80 24.28
CA ASP A 66 30.90 -18.38 25.29
C ASP A 66 30.54 -17.99 26.71
N SER A 67 29.94 -16.79 26.90
CA SER A 67 29.55 -16.24 28.18
C SER A 67 28.05 -16.23 28.38
N PHE A 68 27.59 -16.61 29.54
CA PHE A 68 26.18 -16.60 29.91
C PHE A 68 25.75 -15.15 30.23
N ALA A 69 24.86 -14.59 29.41
CA ALA A 69 24.33 -13.23 29.49
C ALA A 69 23.00 -13.17 30.29
N GLY A 70 22.42 -14.30 30.69
CA GLY A 70 21.15 -14.32 31.42
C GLY A 70 20.01 -13.70 30.58
N LEU A 71 19.36 -12.66 31.11
CA LEU A 71 18.25 -11.97 30.46
C LEU A 71 18.66 -10.67 29.75
N ASP A 72 19.96 -10.35 29.66
CA ASP A 72 20.43 -9.08 29.10
C ASP A 72 19.98 -8.88 27.65
N ASN A 73 20.04 -9.94 26.83
CA ASN A 73 19.54 -9.90 25.44
C ASN A 73 18.04 -9.60 25.34
N PHE A 74 17.24 -10.00 26.36
CA PHE A 74 15.82 -9.69 26.42
C PHE A 74 15.56 -8.27 26.89
N VAL A 75 16.39 -7.75 27.81
CA VAL A 75 16.32 -6.34 28.26
C VAL A 75 16.66 -5.43 27.09
N GLU A 76 17.67 -5.77 26.31
CA GLU A 76 18.08 -4.99 25.13
C GLU A 76 16.96 -4.85 24.08
N ILE A 77 16.09 -5.87 23.91
CA ILE A 77 14.92 -5.75 23.03
C ILE A 77 14.03 -4.56 23.38
N PHE A 78 13.95 -4.19 24.66
CA PHE A 78 13.08 -3.11 25.15
C PHE A 78 13.83 -1.83 25.48
N THR A 79 15.14 -1.78 25.29
CA THR A 79 15.99 -0.61 25.57
C THR A 79 16.65 -0.05 24.32
N ASP A 80 16.85 -0.86 23.27
CA ASP A 80 17.36 -0.40 21.98
C ASP A 80 16.23 0.19 21.13
N ASP A 81 16.42 1.44 20.68
CA ASP A 81 15.40 2.19 19.93
C ASP A 81 15.03 1.53 18.60
N THR A 82 15.99 0.88 17.92
CA THR A 82 15.79 0.21 16.64
C THR A 82 14.92 -1.04 16.82
N ILE A 83 15.21 -1.82 17.88
CA ILE A 83 14.44 -3.02 18.19
C ILE A 83 13.06 -2.63 18.70
N LEU A 84 12.96 -1.59 19.52
CA LEU A 84 11.68 -1.07 20.01
C LEU A 84 10.80 -0.58 18.86
N THR A 85 11.38 0.06 17.86
CA THR A 85 10.68 0.43 16.62
C THR A 85 10.13 -0.81 15.90
N ALA A 86 10.91 -1.89 15.82
CA ALA A 86 10.45 -3.15 15.24
C ALA A 86 9.28 -3.77 16.02
N VAL A 87 9.31 -3.73 17.35
CA VAL A 87 8.21 -4.17 18.23
C VAL A 87 6.95 -3.35 17.98
N LYS A 88 7.08 -2.02 17.97
CA LYS A 88 5.97 -1.08 17.69
C LYS A 88 5.35 -1.33 16.32
N ASN A 89 6.17 -1.43 15.29
CA ASN A 89 5.70 -1.69 13.94
C ASN A 89 5.00 -3.06 13.85
N ASN A 90 5.56 -4.10 14.48
CA ASN A 90 4.89 -5.42 14.53
C ASN A 90 3.50 -5.34 15.17
N ALA A 91 3.34 -4.56 16.25
CA ALA A 91 2.04 -4.34 16.87
C ALA A 91 1.05 -3.64 15.92
N ILE A 92 1.50 -2.62 15.18
CA ILE A 92 0.71 -1.94 14.15
C ILE A 92 0.31 -2.94 13.04
N TRP A 93 1.26 -3.72 12.56
CA TRP A 93 1.04 -4.73 11.53
C TRP A 93 0.00 -5.77 11.95
N VAL A 94 0.11 -6.32 13.15
CA VAL A 94 -0.80 -7.37 13.66
C VAL A 94 -2.23 -6.87 13.81
N VAL A 95 -2.43 -5.58 14.10
CA VAL A 95 -3.76 -5.00 14.24
C VAL A 95 -4.31 -4.52 12.89
N VAL A 96 -3.54 -3.73 12.16
CA VAL A 96 -4.04 -3.01 10.97
C VAL A 96 -4.18 -3.92 9.77
N ALA A 97 -3.14 -4.66 9.40
CA ALA A 97 -3.14 -5.43 8.16
C ALA A 97 -4.22 -6.54 8.13
N PRO A 98 -4.39 -7.38 9.18
CA PRO A 98 -5.46 -8.36 9.22
C PRO A 98 -6.87 -7.75 9.28
N ALA A 99 -7.03 -6.66 10.06
CA ALA A 99 -8.33 -5.99 10.19
C ALA A 99 -8.79 -5.41 8.85
N VAL A 100 -7.90 -4.66 8.16
CA VAL A 100 -8.22 -4.05 6.87
C VAL A 100 -8.43 -5.11 5.79
N SER A 101 -7.56 -6.14 5.72
CA SER A 101 -7.72 -7.23 4.74
C SER A 101 -9.03 -8.01 4.95
N THR A 102 -9.41 -8.29 6.21
CA THR A 102 -10.66 -8.97 6.54
C THR A 102 -11.87 -8.09 6.21
N ALA A 103 -11.82 -6.79 6.53
CA ALA A 103 -12.89 -5.86 6.21
C ALA A 103 -13.10 -5.72 4.70
N LEU A 104 -12.03 -5.54 3.92
CA LEU A 104 -12.11 -5.49 2.46
C LEU A 104 -12.56 -6.82 1.88
N GLY A 105 -12.05 -7.95 2.42
CA GLY A 105 -12.50 -9.28 2.03
C GLY A 105 -14.00 -9.48 2.25
N LEU A 106 -14.55 -9.02 3.37
CA LEU A 106 -15.98 -9.06 3.66
C LEU A 106 -16.77 -8.18 2.68
N ILE A 107 -16.33 -6.96 2.42
CA ILE A 107 -16.95 -6.05 1.45
C ILE A 107 -16.97 -6.72 0.07
N PHE A 108 -15.84 -7.21 -0.40
CA PHE A 108 -15.76 -7.88 -1.71
C PHE A 108 -16.61 -9.16 -1.77
N ALA A 109 -16.65 -9.97 -0.70
CA ALA A 109 -17.47 -11.17 -0.65
C ALA A 109 -18.96 -10.84 -0.83
N VAL A 110 -19.46 -9.83 -0.09
CA VAL A 110 -20.87 -9.41 -0.16
C VAL A 110 -21.20 -8.75 -1.50
N LEU A 111 -20.33 -7.89 -2.04
CA LEU A 111 -20.55 -7.25 -3.33
C LEU A 111 -20.59 -8.27 -4.48
N THR A 112 -19.70 -9.26 -4.46
CA THR A 112 -19.61 -10.28 -5.52
C THR A 112 -20.76 -11.26 -5.54
N GLU A 113 -21.51 -11.40 -4.45
CA GLU A 113 -22.69 -12.25 -4.40
C GLU A 113 -23.82 -11.75 -5.32
N ARG A 114 -23.89 -10.42 -5.54
CA ARG A 114 -24.95 -9.76 -6.32
C ARG A 114 -24.57 -9.50 -7.80
N ILE A 115 -23.33 -9.75 -8.19
CA ILE A 115 -22.82 -9.42 -9.53
C ILE A 115 -22.90 -10.65 -10.43
N ARG A 116 -23.45 -10.51 -11.66
CA ARG A 116 -23.52 -11.60 -12.66
C ARG A 116 -22.14 -12.21 -13.00
N TRP A 117 -21.08 -11.41 -12.91
CA TRP A 117 -19.69 -11.81 -13.19
C TRP A 117 -18.91 -12.09 -11.89
N GLY A 118 -19.60 -12.42 -10.80
CA GLY A 118 -19.01 -12.60 -9.47
C GLY A 118 -17.84 -13.58 -9.44
N THR A 119 -17.91 -14.66 -10.23
CA THR A 119 -16.79 -15.64 -10.31
C THR A 119 -15.54 -15.04 -10.94
N ALA A 120 -15.68 -14.32 -12.05
CA ALA A 120 -14.55 -13.66 -12.72
C ALA A 120 -13.93 -12.58 -11.82
N PHE A 121 -14.76 -11.80 -11.13
CA PHE A 121 -14.29 -10.81 -10.17
C PHE A 121 -13.53 -11.45 -8.99
N LYS A 122 -14.06 -12.55 -8.42
CA LYS A 122 -13.40 -13.32 -7.36
C LYS A 122 -12.02 -13.83 -7.81
N LEU A 123 -11.92 -14.36 -9.03
CA LEU A 123 -10.64 -14.80 -9.59
C LEU A 123 -9.65 -13.65 -9.74
N LEU A 124 -10.09 -12.51 -10.26
CA LEU A 124 -9.24 -11.32 -10.46
C LEU A 124 -8.71 -10.77 -9.13
N VAL A 125 -9.55 -10.64 -8.11
CA VAL A 125 -9.16 -10.13 -6.79
C VAL A 125 -8.30 -11.15 -6.01
N PHE A 126 -8.46 -12.46 -6.28
CA PHE A 126 -7.66 -13.52 -5.68
C PHE A 126 -6.28 -13.68 -6.35
N MET A 127 -6.15 -13.30 -7.63
CA MET A 127 -4.94 -13.50 -8.45
C MET A 127 -3.65 -12.95 -7.82
N PRO A 128 -3.64 -11.79 -7.12
CA PRO A 128 -2.43 -11.29 -6.46
C PRO A 128 -1.77 -12.27 -5.50
N MET A 129 -2.54 -13.12 -4.84
CA MET A 129 -2.01 -14.13 -3.91
C MET A 129 -1.15 -15.20 -4.61
N ALA A 130 -1.31 -15.40 -5.92
CA ALA A 130 -0.50 -16.33 -6.70
C ALA A 130 0.92 -15.79 -6.98
N ILE A 131 1.14 -14.49 -6.78
CA ILE A 131 2.44 -13.84 -6.97
C ILE A 131 3.29 -14.08 -5.71
N SER A 132 4.58 -14.38 -5.88
CA SER A 132 5.48 -14.50 -4.72
C SER A 132 5.63 -13.15 -4.00
N MET A 133 5.82 -13.18 -2.67
CA MET A 133 6.04 -11.95 -1.89
C MET A 133 7.23 -11.14 -2.39
N LEU A 134 8.29 -11.80 -2.86
CA LEU A 134 9.45 -11.16 -3.48
C LEU A 134 9.04 -10.36 -4.72
N ALA A 135 8.31 -10.98 -5.65
CA ALA A 135 7.88 -10.30 -6.89
C ALA A 135 6.90 -9.17 -6.58
N ALA A 136 5.94 -9.37 -5.66
CA ALA A 136 5.05 -8.32 -5.19
C ALA A 136 5.83 -7.16 -4.57
N GLY A 137 6.86 -7.45 -3.76
CA GLY A 137 7.73 -6.43 -3.18
C GLY A 137 8.42 -5.57 -4.23
N ILE A 138 8.98 -6.18 -5.28
CA ILE A 138 9.61 -5.45 -6.40
C ILE A 138 8.57 -4.59 -7.14
N ILE A 139 7.38 -5.14 -7.43
CA ILE A 139 6.29 -4.39 -8.10
C ILE A 139 5.93 -3.16 -7.27
N PHE A 140 5.69 -3.32 -5.97
CA PHE A 140 5.26 -2.20 -5.14
C PHE A 140 6.37 -1.18 -4.87
N ARG A 141 7.63 -1.60 -4.83
CA ARG A 141 8.75 -0.66 -4.80
C ARG A 141 8.76 0.27 -6.02
N LEU A 142 8.45 -0.27 -7.22
CA LEU A 142 8.30 0.53 -8.44
C LEU A 142 7.00 1.36 -8.43
N VAL A 143 5.89 0.81 -7.95
CA VAL A 143 4.62 1.56 -7.82
C VAL A 143 4.77 2.80 -6.94
N TYR A 144 5.54 2.69 -5.85
CA TYR A 144 5.77 3.77 -4.88
C TYR A 144 6.99 4.64 -5.20
N GLU A 145 7.64 4.46 -6.36
CA GLU A 145 8.76 5.33 -6.74
C GLU A 145 8.35 6.79 -6.76
N GLN A 146 9.22 7.68 -6.23
CA GLN A 146 8.89 9.08 -6.03
C GLN A 146 8.74 9.84 -7.36
N ASN A 147 9.50 9.47 -8.39
CA ASN A 147 9.38 10.10 -9.71
C ASN A 147 8.02 9.74 -10.37
N PRO A 148 7.14 10.73 -10.66
CA PRO A 148 5.83 10.48 -11.28
C PRO A 148 5.90 9.83 -12.67
N GLU A 149 7.04 9.94 -13.38
CA GLU A 149 7.23 9.29 -14.68
C GLU A 149 7.45 7.77 -14.57
N ARG A 150 7.81 7.29 -13.38
CA ARG A 150 8.15 5.88 -13.12
C ARG A 150 7.22 5.24 -12.09
N GLY A 151 6.82 5.99 -11.07
CA GLY A 151 5.98 5.52 -9.97
C GLY A 151 4.50 5.74 -10.24
N VAL A 152 3.73 4.66 -10.43
CA VAL A 152 2.30 4.72 -10.74
C VAL A 152 1.51 5.47 -9.64
N ALA A 153 1.83 5.26 -8.37
CA ALA A 153 1.16 5.94 -7.26
C ALA A 153 1.34 7.46 -7.33
N ASN A 154 2.53 7.92 -7.67
CA ASN A 154 2.81 9.33 -7.83
C ASN A 154 2.31 9.90 -9.16
N ALA A 155 2.30 9.13 -10.24
CA ALA A 155 1.65 9.53 -11.49
C ALA A 155 0.17 9.88 -11.25
N VAL A 156 -0.55 9.03 -10.49
CA VAL A 156 -1.95 9.30 -10.12
C VAL A 156 -2.08 10.48 -9.16
N ALA A 157 -1.23 10.56 -8.12
CA ALA A 157 -1.29 11.63 -7.14
C ALA A 157 -1.03 13.01 -7.76
N VAL A 158 -0.04 13.12 -8.66
CA VAL A 158 0.28 14.34 -9.41
C VAL A 158 -0.84 14.69 -10.37
N SER A 159 -1.35 13.71 -11.15
CA SER A 159 -2.47 13.95 -12.07
C SER A 159 -3.71 14.48 -11.35
N VAL A 160 -4.05 13.92 -10.19
CA VAL A 160 -5.19 14.40 -9.38
C VAL A 160 -4.91 15.79 -8.83
N HIS A 161 -3.71 16.06 -8.32
CA HIS A 161 -3.33 17.38 -7.84
C HIS A 161 -3.44 18.45 -8.95
N ASP A 162 -2.92 18.14 -10.15
CA ASP A 162 -2.89 19.07 -11.27
C ASP A 162 -4.29 19.33 -11.87
N MET A 163 -5.27 18.45 -11.62
CA MET A 163 -6.68 18.73 -11.96
C MET A 163 -7.28 19.88 -11.14
N PHE A 164 -6.72 20.16 -9.94
CA PHE A 164 -7.21 21.19 -9.01
C PHE A 164 -6.25 22.34 -8.80
N SER A 165 -5.03 22.26 -9.36
CA SER A 165 -3.99 23.26 -9.22
C SER A 165 -3.52 23.71 -10.59
N GLU A 166 -3.47 25.02 -10.83
CA GLU A 166 -2.81 25.55 -12.03
C GLU A 166 -1.31 25.23 -11.91
N ALA A 167 -0.87 24.25 -12.68
CA ALA A 167 0.51 23.79 -12.64
C ALA A 167 1.43 24.87 -13.22
N ALA A 168 2.36 25.33 -12.43
CA ALA A 168 3.42 26.21 -12.87
C ALA A 168 4.63 25.38 -13.29
N GLY A 169 5.08 25.56 -14.50
CA GLY A 169 6.13 24.75 -15.09
C GLY A 169 7.55 25.30 -14.97
N PHE A 170 7.78 26.46 -14.34
CA PHE A 170 9.03 27.20 -14.52
C PHE A 170 9.69 27.66 -13.20
N PRO A 171 9.97 26.77 -12.23
CA PRO A 171 10.41 27.17 -10.87
C PRO A 171 11.73 27.93 -10.82
N LYS A 172 12.60 27.78 -11.81
CA LYS A 172 13.90 28.47 -11.89
C LYS A 172 13.92 29.64 -12.88
N ALA A 173 12.79 29.93 -13.53
CA ALA A 173 12.69 31.01 -14.47
C ALA A 173 12.82 32.35 -13.76
N ARG A 174 13.64 33.25 -14.33
CA ARG A 174 13.87 34.59 -13.83
C ARG A 174 14.20 35.53 -14.98
N PRO A 175 13.88 36.83 -14.85
CA PRO A 175 14.37 37.83 -15.80
C PRO A 175 15.83 38.16 -15.57
N LEU A 176 16.53 38.56 -16.59
CA LEU A 176 17.83 39.25 -16.48
C LEU A 176 17.62 40.74 -16.20
N PRO A 177 18.63 41.48 -15.64
CA PRO A 177 18.52 42.94 -15.43
C PRO A 177 18.22 43.74 -16.69
N VAL A 178 18.67 43.27 -17.86
CA VAL A 178 18.42 43.83 -19.18
C VAL A 178 17.00 43.61 -19.69
N HIS A 179 16.24 42.67 -19.13
CA HIS A 179 14.89 42.37 -19.54
C HIS A 179 13.89 43.47 -19.12
N PRO A 180 12.72 43.55 -19.81
CA PRO A 180 11.69 44.55 -19.47
C PRO A 180 10.94 44.22 -18.17
N LEU A 181 11.33 43.19 -17.47
CA LEU A 181 10.75 42.68 -16.23
C LEU A 181 11.59 43.07 -15.02
N LYS A 182 10.94 43.26 -13.87
CA LYS A 182 11.55 43.43 -12.54
C LYS A 182 10.89 42.56 -11.52
N ALA A 183 11.54 42.30 -10.40
CA ALA A 183 10.94 41.58 -9.30
C ALA A 183 9.72 42.34 -8.76
N GLY A 184 8.59 41.64 -8.60
CA GLY A 184 7.40 42.15 -7.93
C GLY A 184 7.29 41.58 -6.52
N GLY A 185 6.18 41.88 -5.83
CA GLY A 185 5.89 41.30 -4.52
C GLY A 185 5.60 39.81 -4.59
N GLY A 186 5.97 39.07 -3.53
CA GLY A 186 5.58 37.65 -3.34
C GLY A 186 6.14 36.66 -4.37
N GLY A 187 7.31 36.95 -5.00
CA GLY A 187 7.93 36.04 -5.97
C GLY A 187 7.37 36.16 -7.40
N SER A 188 6.62 37.24 -7.69
CA SER A 188 6.15 37.58 -9.02
C SER A 188 7.19 38.42 -9.80
N PHE A 189 7.04 38.50 -11.14
CA PHE A 189 7.79 39.46 -11.97
C PHE A 189 6.79 40.36 -12.69
N VAL A 190 7.12 41.65 -12.79
CA VAL A 190 6.23 42.69 -13.33
C VAL A 190 6.99 43.50 -14.39
N THR A 191 6.29 43.94 -15.44
CA THR A 191 6.89 44.84 -16.45
C THR A 191 7.35 46.14 -15.81
N LYS A 192 8.49 46.69 -16.27
CA LYS A 192 9.04 47.96 -15.80
C LYS A 192 8.17 49.15 -16.21
N GLN A 193 7.46 49.02 -17.31
CA GLN A 193 6.55 50.04 -17.86
C GLN A 193 5.17 49.44 -18.12
N PRO A 194 4.10 50.28 -18.07
CA PRO A 194 2.76 49.86 -18.50
C PRO A 194 2.75 49.55 -19.99
N VAL A 195 1.92 48.59 -20.38
CA VAL A 195 1.76 48.18 -21.79
C VAL A 195 0.61 48.93 -22.44
N ARG A 196 0.59 49.00 -23.77
CA ARG A 196 -0.45 49.66 -24.55
C ARG A 196 -1.13 48.70 -25.51
N ALA A 197 -2.41 48.90 -25.75
CA ALA A 197 -3.13 48.18 -26.79
C ALA A 197 -2.51 48.49 -28.18
N GLY A 198 -2.46 47.49 -29.05
CA GLY A 198 -1.81 47.59 -30.36
C GLY A 198 -0.30 47.40 -30.35
N GLU A 199 0.34 47.35 -29.18
CA GLU A 199 1.78 47.06 -29.06
C GLU A 199 2.05 45.59 -28.77
N GLN A 200 3.13 45.06 -29.34
CA GLN A 200 3.64 43.72 -29.03
C GLN A 200 4.57 43.78 -27.82
N VAL A 201 4.28 42.94 -26.82
CA VAL A 201 5.09 42.90 -25.61
C VAL A 201 5.97 41.65 -25.61
N LEU A 202 7.25 41.83 -25.40
CA LEU A 202 8.26 40.78 -25.32
C LEU A 202 8.63 40.52 -23.86
N LEU A 203 8.40 39.28 -23.37
CA LEU A 203 8.61 38.91 -21.98
C LEU A 203 9.61 37.74 -21.85
N PRO A 204 10.91 38.02 -22.01
CA PRO A 204 11.94 36.99 -21.90
C PRO A 204 12.21 36.58 -20.47
N LEU A 205 12.44 35.27 -20.27
CA LEU A 205 12.93 34.69 -19.02
C LEU A 205 14.13 33.77 -19.30
N VAL A 206 14.97 33.57 -18.32
CA VAL A 206 16.11 32.63 -18.35
C VAL A 206 16.03 31.67 -17.17
N GLY A 207 16.93 30.68 -17.13
CA GLY A 207 17.11 29.81 -15.97
C GLY A 207 16.31 28.49 -16.00
N VAL A 208 15.55 28.25 -17.06
CA VAL A 208 14.91 26.95 -17.30
C VAL A 208 15.84 26.08 -18.16
N PRO A 209 16.24 24.89 -17.69
CA PRO A 209 16.96 23.95 -18.55
C PRO A 209 16.09 23.55 -19.74
N PRO A 210 16.59 23.55 -20.99
CA PRO A 210 15.80 23.17 -22.17
C PRO A 210 15.15 21.77 -22.09
N ALA A 211 15.81 20.82 -21.40
CA ALA A 211 15.28 19.48 -21.16
C ALA A 211 14.08 19.44 -20.17
N LYS A 212 13.80 20.53 -19.46
CA LYS A 212 12.65 20.67 -18.57
C LYS A 212 11.53 21.53 -19.15
N MET A 213 11.65 21.96 -20.38
CA MET A 213 10.56 22.59 -21.11
C MET A 213 9.47 21.55 -21.44
N PRO A 214 8.18 21.95 -21.48
CA PRO A 214 7.11 21.05 -21.92
C PRO A 214 7.47 20.42 -23.28
N GLY A 215 7.21 19.11 -23.42
CA GLY A 215 7.62 18.35 -24.60
C GLY A 215 6.93 18.79 -25.91
N ASP A 216 5.85 19.54 -25.79
CA ASP A 216 5.08 20.15 -26.85
C ASP A 216 5.24 21.69 -26.94
N ALA A 217 6.29 22.24 -26.31
CA ALA A 217 6.69 23.62 -26.50
C ALA A 217 7.30 23.77 -27.91
N GLU A 218 6.83 24.79 -28.61
CA GLU A 218 7.29 25.14 -29.95
C GLU A 218 8.31 26.27 -29.93
N THR A 219 8.98 26.50 -31.04
CA THR A 219 9.86 27.64 -31.22
C THR A 219 9.07 28.92 -30.99
N ALA A 220 9.65 29.82 -30.20
CA ALA A 220 9.05 31.10 -29.90
C ALA A 220 8.80 31.91 -31.17
N ALA A 221 7.64 32.52 -31.26
CA ALA A 221 7.28 33.37 -32.37
C ALA A 221 6.73 34.72 -31.89
N PRO A 222 6.97 35.84 -32.62
CA PRO A 222 6.34 37.10 -32.30
C PRO A 222 4.82 36.99 -32.39
N ALA A 223 4.08 37.44 -31.36
CA ALA A 223 2.63 37.48 -31.41
C ALA A 223 2.11 38.45 -32.48
N PRO A 224 1.04 38.10 -33.21
CA PRO A 224 0.42 39.03 -34.14
C PRO A 224 -0.16 40.24 -33.36
N THR A 225 0.12 41.48 -33.85
CA THR A 225 -0.46 42.68 -33.26
C THR A 225 -1.96 42.80 -33.56
N ALA A 226 -2.75 43.26 -32.60
CA ALA A 226 -4.17 43.55 -32.76
C ALA A 226 -4.47 44.92 -32.15
N PRO A 227 -5.12 45.86 -32.92
CA PRO A 227 -5.27 47.25 -32.50
C PRO A 227 -5.91 47.46 -31.12
N ASP A 228 -6.90 46.61 -30.80
CA ASP A 228 -7.69 46.74 -29.55
C ASP A 228 -7.27 45.73 -28.47
N LYS A 229 -6.10 45.12 -28.59
CA LYS A 229 -5.64 44.06 -27.67
C LYS A 229 -4.18 44.28 -27.32
N VAL A 230 -3.78 43.76 -26.15
CA VAL A 230 -2.38 43.63 -25.78
C VAL A 230 -1.93 42.24 -26.13
N THR A 231 -1.01 42.12 -27.06
CA THR A 231 -0.43 40.84 -27.49
C THR A 231 1.02 40.74 -27.07
N GLY A 232 1.51 39.56 -26.82
CA GLY A 232 2.89 39.37 -26.45
C GLY A 232 3.40 37.96 -26.56
N THR A 233 4.69 37.81 -26.37
CA THR A 233 5.35 36.50 -26.34
C THR A 233 6.20 36.39 -25.09
N ALA A 234 5.98 35.29 -24.37
CA ALA A 234 6.80 34.85 -23.25
C ALA A 234 7.66 33.68 -23.71
N TRP A 235 8.97 33.79 -23.59
CA TRP A 235 9.86 32.75 -24.10
C TRP A 235 11.11 32.56 -23.24
N LEU A 236 11.78 31.44 -23.44
CA LEU A 236 13.08 31.15 -22.86
C LEU A 236 14.17 31.80 -23.68
N ASP A 237 14.70 32.93 -23.18
CA ASP A 237 15.81 33.71 -23.81
C ASP A 237 17.11 32.95 -23.56
N PHE A 238 17.27 31.83 -24.26
CA PHE A 238 18.44 30.97 -24.18
C PHE A 238 18.68 30.24 -25.49
N THR A 239 19.73 30.63 -26.19
CA THR A 239 20.18 30.01 -27.43
C THR A 239 21.16 28.88 -27.12
N LYS A 240 20.78 27.62 -27.45
CA LYS A 240 21.67 26.47 -27.27
C LYS A 240 22.91 26.60 -28.15
N GLY A 241 24.08 26.62 -27.55
CA GLY A 241 25.36 26.78 -28.23
C GLY A 241 25.92 28.23 -28.16
N GLY A 242 25.17 29.14 -27.56
CA GLY A 242 25.55 30.56 -27.44
C GLY A 242 25.23 31.41 -28.69
N GLY A 243 25.56 32.71 -28.64
CA GLY A 243 25.36 33.64 -29.75
C GLY A 243 23.98 34.30 -29.83
N GLY A 244 23.07 34.00 -28.89
CA GLY A 244 21.77 34.67 -28.79
C GLY A 244 21.88 36.12 -28.35
N ARG A 245 20.90 36.94 -28.75
CA ARG A 245 20.80 38.36 -28.41
C ARG A 245 19.72 38.57 -27.35
N PRO A 246 20.06 39.10 -26.18
CA PRO A 246 19.07 39.35 -25.13
C PRO A 246 17.87 40.19 -25.63
N ASN A 247 16.67 39.84 -25.18
CA ASN A 247 15.40 40.48 -25.57
C ASN A 247 15.02 40.35 -27.05
N THR A 248 15.64 39.44 -27.77
CA THR A 248 15.30 39.13 -29.18
C THR A 248 14.96 37.66 -29.28
N ILE A 249 13.88 37.34 -29.95
CA ILE A 249 13.52 35.92 -30.19
C ILE A 249 14.49 35.41 -31.28
N ASP A 250 15.44 34.58 -30.87
CA ASP A 250 16.40 33.95 -31.78
C ASP A 250 15.88 32.58 -32.26
N PRO A 251 16.32 32.12 -33.45
CA PRO A 251 15.96 30.79 -33.94
C PRO A 251 16.30 29.69 -32.93
N LYS A 252 15.38 28.75 -32.66
CA LYS A 252 15.48 27.64 -31.71
C LYS A 252 15.25 27.99 -30.23
N GLU A 253 14.91 29.20 -29.90
CA GLU A 253 14.40 29.53 -28.58
C GLU A 253 12.97 29.09 -28.44
N LEU A 254 12.62 28.57 -27.23
CA LEU A 254 11.31 27.93 -27.01
C LEU A 254 10.34 28.89 -26.32
N GLY A 255 9.08 28.85 -26.75
CA GLY A 255 7.98 29.50 -26.06
C GLY A 255 7.74 28.92 -24.67
N LEU A 256 7.43 29.76 -23.68
CA LEU A 256 7.06 29.33 -22.35
C LEU A 256 5.57 28.91 -22.33
N LYS A 257 5.27 27.75 -22.93
CA LYS A 257 3.92 27.22 -22.98
C LYS A 257 3.31 27.06 -21.60
N GLY A 258 2.09 27.55 -21.40
CA GLY A 258 1.35 27.41 -20.15
C GLY A 258 1.69 28.46 -19.08
N ILE A 259 2.64 29.38 -19.36
CA ILE A 259 2.92 30.46 -18.41
C ILE A 259 1.73 31.43 -18.35
N LYS A 260 1.28 31.76 -17.15
CA LYS A 260 0.18 32.72 -16.93
C LYS A 260 0.70 34.13 -16.94
N VAL A 261 0.03 35.01 -17.66
CA VAL A 261 0.29 36.45 -17.72
C VAL A 261 -0.94 37.18 -17.21
N GLU A 262 -0.79 38.08 -16.28
CA GLU A 262 -1.86 38.87 -15.71
C GLU A 262 -1.63 40.36 -16.02
N ALA A 263 -2.68 41.07 -16.41
CA ALA A 263 -2.67 42.54 -16.48
C ALA A 263 -3.14 43.11 -15.14
N VAL A 264 -2.34 43.99 -14.56
CA VAL A 264 -2.59 44.57 -13.23
C VAL A 264 -2.66 46.09 -13.31
N LYS A 265 -3.79 46.65 -12.83
CA LYS A 265 -4.00 48.09 -12.62
C LYS A 265 -4.36 48.34 -11.15
N ASP A 266 -3.72 49.30 -10.54
CA ASP A 266 -4.00 49.68 -9.14
C ASP A 266 -4.00 48.49 -8.16
N GLY A 267 -3.11 47.52 -8.40
CA GLY A 267 -2.99 46.31 -7.59
C GLY A 267 -4.04 45.21 -7.87
N LYS A 268 -5.00 45.47 -8.74
CA LYS A 268 -6.04 44.46 -9.13
C LYS A 268 -5.74 43.84 -10.49
N VAL A 269 -5.99 42.57 -10.62
CA VAL A 269 -5.94 41.87 -11.89
C VAL A 269 -7.18 42.24 -12.70
N VAL A 270 -6.98 42.85 -13.85
CA VAL A 270 -8.04 43.30 -14.79
C VAL A 270 -8.26 42.26 -15.90
N ASP A 271 -7.24 41.52 -16.27
CA ASP A 271 -7.31 40.45 -17.27
C ASP A 271 -6.17 39.45 -17.08
N SER A 272 -6.31 38.25 -17.63
CA SER A 272 -5.28 37.21 -17.58
C SER A 272 -5.34 36.32 -18.81
N ALA A 273 -4.17 35.86 -19.28
CA ALA A 273 -4.03 34.90 -20.37
C ALA A 273 -2.98 33.85 -20.05
N THR A 274 -3.10 32.71 -20.69
CA THR A 274 -2.09 31.63 -20.64
C THR A 274 -1.42 31.54 -22.00
N ALA A 275 -0.08 31.49 -22.01
CA ALA A 275 0.68 31.44 -23.27
C ALA A 275 0.54 30.10 -23.99
N GLY A 276 0.41 30.14 -25.30
CA GLY A 276 0.35 28.99 -26.18
C GLY A 276 1.68 28.25 -26.35
N ALA A 277 1.74 27.24 -27.20
CA ALA A 277 2.91 26.40 -27.45
C ALA A 277 4.16 27.19 -27.87
N ASN A 278 3.99 28.23 -28.67
CA ASN A 278 5.02 29.14 -29.15
C ASN A 278 5.25 30.35 -28.20
N GLY A 279 4.66 30.35 -27.03
CA GLY A 279 4.79 31.40 -26.01
C GLY A 279 3.88 32.61 -26.25
N THR A 280 3.07 32.67 -27.31
CA THR A 280 2.20 33.81 -27.58
C THR A 280 0.99 33.86 -26.64
N PHE A 281 0.60 35.08 -26.23
CA PHE A 281 -0.60 35.33 -25.45
C PHE A 281 -1.33 36.58 -25.95
N THR A 282 -2.62 36.66 -25.63
CA THR A 282 -3.47 37.80 -25.99
C THR A 282 -4.32 38.16 -24.81
N LEU A 283 -4.32 39.45 -24.44
CA LEU A 283 -5.15 40.05 -23.43
C LEU A 283 -6.14 41.03 -24.08
N SER A 284 -7.26 41.26 -23.42
CA SER A 284 -8.31 42.19 -23.89
C SER A 284 -7.88 43.63 -23.84
N ALA A 285 -8.71 44.53 -24.35
CA ALA A 285 -8.53 45.98 -24.25
C ALA A 285 -8.41 46.50 -22.81
N GLU A 286 -8.94 45.78 -21.83
CA GLU A 286 -8.83 46.16 -20.42
C GLU A 286 -7.40 46.19 -19.91
N ALA A 287 -6.50 45.47 -20.58
CA ALA A 287 -5.08 45.48 -20.29
C ALA A 287 -4.33 46.74 -20.75
N ASP A 288 -4.97 47.66 -21.53
CA ASP A 288 -4.34 48.91 -21.96
C ASP A 288 -3.93 49.77 -20.76
N GLY A 289 -2.69 50.20 -20.70
CA GLY A 289 -2.13 50.96 -19.56
C GLY A 289 -1.87 50.11 -18.30
N ALA A 290 -2.05 48.79 -18.33
CA ALA A 290 -1.74 47.90 -17.23
C ALA A 290 -0.23 47.56 -17.16
N ALA A 291 0.23 47.17 -15.99
CA ALA A 291 1.49 46.45 -15.86
C ALA A 291 1.24 44.97 -16.06
N LEU A 292 2.03 44.26 -16.88
CA LEU A 292 1.94 42.83 -16.99
C LEU A 292 2.72 42.16 -15.86
N ARG A 293 2.12 41.15 -15.29
CA ARG A 293 2.67 40.36 -14.18
C ARG A 293 2.70 38.89 -14.52
N PHE A 294 3.85 38.29 -14.31
CA PHE A 294 3.93 36.84 -14.11
C PHE A 294 3.66 36.54 -12.64
N PRO A 295 2.54 35.93 -12.28
CA PRO A 295 2.25 35.59 -10.88
C PRO A 295 3.23 34.54 -10.34
N ALA A 296 3.44 34.54 -9.04
CA ALA A 296 4.34 33.62 -8.36
C ALA A 296 3.97 32.14 -8.57
N SER A 297 2.71 31.85 -8.90
CA SER A 297 2.26 30.51 -9.25
C SER A 297 3.06 29.90 -10.41
N ASN A 298 3.52 30.70 -11.39
CA ASN A 298 4.35 30.25 -12.49
C ASN A 298 5.72 29.68 -12.06
N PHE A 299 6.21 30.06 -10.88
CA PHE A 299 7.58 29.82 -10.42
C PHE A 299 7.64 28.88 -9.21
N ARG A 300 6.51 28.29 -8.82
CA ARG A 300 6.49 27.25 -7.79
C ARG A 300 7.14 25.98 -8.30
N GLU A 301 7.81 25.27 -7.40
CA GLU A 301 8.27 23.92 -7.72
C GLU A 301 7.05 23.04 -8.08
N PRO A 302 7.11 22.27 -9.15
CA PRO A 302 6.02 21.34 -9.49
C PRO A 302 5.80 20.36 -8.32
N TYR A 303 4.56 19.98 -8.13
CA TYR A 303 4.25 18.97 -7.14
C TYR A 303 4.84 17.62 -7.57
N ASN A 304 5.81 17.14 -6.81
CA ASN A 304 6.55 15.90 -7.13
C ASN A 304 5.88 14.63 -6.54
N GLY A 305 4.63 14.75 -6.11
CA GLY A 305 3.90 13.64 -5.51
C GLY A 305 4.20 13.46 -4.02
N VAL A 306 3.89 12.26 -3.52
CA VAL A 306 4.02 11.86 -2.12
C VAL A 306 5.27 11.01 -1.96
N ASP A 307 6.03 11.24 -0.91
CA ASP A 307 7.13 10.35 -0.53
C ASP A 307 6.57 9.10 0.20
N TRP A 308 6.03 8.17 -0.59
CA TRP A 308 5.42 6.93 -0.09
C TRP A 308 6.37 6.06 0.72
N LEU A 309 7.64 6.07 0.36
CA LEU A 309 8.68 5.25 0.99
C LEU A 309 9.56 6.05 1.95
N GLY A 310 9.20 7.29 2.25
CA GLY A 310 9.83 8.09 3.31
C GLY A 310 9.47 7.59 4.71
N PRO A 311 10.19 8.06 5.74
CA PRO A 311 10.09 7.58 7.12
C PRO A 311 8.67 7.52 7.69
N SER A 312 7.81 8.49 7.35
CA SER A 312 6.44 8.58 7.89
C SER A 312 5.43 7.65 7.21
N LEU A 313 5.64 7.33 5.92
CA LEU A 313 4.65 6.61 5.10
C LEU A 313 5.09 5.21 4.68
N VAL A 314 6.36 4.83 4.88
CA VAL A 314 6.89 3.53 4.45
C VAL A 314 6.10 2.36 5.03
N THR A 315 5.82 2.35 6.32
CA THR A 315 5.06 1.28 6.98
C THR A 315 3.63 1.18 6.48
N PRO A 316 2.79 2.25 6.43
CA PRO A 316 1.45 2.18 5.85
C PRO A 316 1.45 1.82 4.35
N ALA A 317 2.42 2.27 3.56
CA ALA A 317 2.54 1.89 2.15
C ALA A 317 2.77 0.38 1.98
N ILE A 318 3.68 -0.20 2.79
CA ILE A 318 3.94 -1.65 2.74
C ILE A 318 2.73 -2.44 3.25
N ILE A 319 2.02 -1.95 4.28
CA ILE A 319 0.74 -2.55 4.72
C ILE A 319 -0.28 -2.53 3.58
N GLY A 320 -0.38 -1.44 2.82
CA GLY A 320 -1.23 -1.37 1.63
C GLY A 320 -0.92 -2.46 0.60
N SER A 321 0.36 -2.73 0.36
CA SER A 321 0.81 -3.81 -0.53
C SER A 321 0.39 -5.19 -0.02
N TYR A 322 0.52 -5.42 1.28
CA TYR A 322 0.07 -6.65 1.92
C TYR A 322 -1.45 -6.82 1.80
N VAL A 323 -2.21 -5.76 2.07
CA VAL A 323 -3.68 -5.77 1.96
C VAL A 323 -4.10 -6.10 0.52
N TRP A 324 -3.45 -5.52 -0.48
CA TRP A 324 -3.71 -5.85 -1.89
C TRP A 324 -3.51 -7.34 -2.20
N MET A 325 -2.48 -7.97 -1.63
CA MET A 325 -2.23 -9.41 -1.82
C MET A 325 -3.26 -10.30 -1.10
N TRP A 326 -3.64 -9.93 0.12
CA TRP A 326 -4.36 -10.84 1.02
C TRP A 326 -5.86 -10.58 1.14
N ALA A 327 -6.36 -9.43 0.68
CA ALA A 327 -7.80 -9.15 0.68
C ALA A 327 -8.60 -10.16 -0.17
N GLY A 328 -8.04 -10.62 -1.29
CA GLY A 328 -8.64 -11.65 -2.14
C GLY A 328 -8.76 -13.00 -1.45
N PHE A 329 -7.76 -13.41 -0.69
CA PHE A 329 -7.82 -14.60 0.14
C PHE A 329 -8.92 -14.50 1.21
N ALA A 330 -8.96 -13.39 1.93
CA ALA A 330 -10.02 -13.12 2.90
C ALA A 330 -11.40 -13.17 2.24
N MET A 331 -11.57 -12.54 1.07
CA MET A 331 -12.81 -12.57 0.29
C MET A 331 -13.26 -13.99 -0.01
N VAL A 332 -12.38 -14.87 -0.50
CA VAL A 332 -12.75 -16.25 -0.89
C VAL A 332 -13.22 -17.05 0.32
N LEU A 333 -12.50 -16.96 1.44
CA LEU A 333 -12.90 -17.67 2.66
C LEU A 333 -14.23 -17.15 3.22
N ILE A 334 -14.42 -15.83 3.22
CA ILE A 334 -15.66 -15.21 3.70
C ILE A 334 -16.82 -15.52 2.77
N ALA A 335 -16.62 -15.51 1.44
CA ALA A 335 -17.63 -15.87 0.46
C ALA A 335 -18.07 -17.34 0.61
N ALA A 336 -17.15 -18.26 0.92
CA ALA A 336 -17.49 -19.65 1.22
C ALA A 336 -18.36 -19.76 2.49
N GLY A 337 -18.02 -18.98 3.54
CA GLY A 337 -18.84 -18.87 4.74
C GLY A 337 -20.23 -18.28 4.48
N LEU A 338 -20.29 -17.24 3.64
CA LEU A 338 -21.54 -16.58 3.26
C LEU A 338 -22.48 -17.52 2.50
N ALA A 339 -21.96 -18.33 1.59
CA ALA A 339 -22.72 -19.34 0.84
C ALA A 339 -23.30 -20.43 1.74
N GLY A 340 -22.74 -20.66 2.93
CA GLY A 340 -23.22 -21.61 3.92
C GLY A 340 -24.30 -21.06 4.86
N LEU A 341 -24.68 -19.79 4.75
CA LEU A 341 -25.72 -19.22 5.62
C LEU A 341 -27.11 -19.68 5.21
N PRO A 342 -28.00 -20.01 6.18
CA PRO A 342 -29.40 -20.33 5.92
C PRO A 342 -30.13 -19.13 5.29
N ARG A 343 -30.65 -19.29 4.08
CA ARG A 343 -31.35 -18.20 3.37
C ARG A 343 -32.63 -17.79 4.07
N GLU A 344 -33.28 -18.72 4.73
CA GLU A 344 -34.54 -18.51 5.48
C GLU A 344 -34.37 -17.41 6.55
N LEU A 345 -33.22 -17.33 7.21
CA LEU A 345 -32.95 -16.30 8.22
C LEU A 345 -32.83 -14.89 7.62
N LEU A 346 -32.26 -14.82 6.42
CA LEU A 346 -32.11 -13.54 5.69
C LEU A 346 -33.46 -13.06 5.13
N GLU A 347 -34.28 -14.00 4.64
CA GLU A 347 -35.64 -13.73 4.13
C GLU A 347 -36.59 -13.36 5.26
N ALA A 348 -36.57 -14.07 6.39
CA ALA A 348 -37.37 -13.75 7.56
C ALA A 348 -37.10 -12.32 8.06
N ALA A 349 -35.82 -11.92 8.18
CA ALA A 349 -35.46 -10.57 8.59
C ALA A 349 -35.99 -9.48 7.63
N ARG A 350 -36.04 -9.77 6.30
CA ARG A 350 -36.63 -8.85 5.32
C ARG A 350 -38.14 -8.77 5.43
N VAL A 351 -38.82 -9.90 5.69
CA VAL A 351 -40.26 -9.93 5.94
C VAL A 351 -40.64 -9.14 7.20
N ASP A 352 -39.78 -9.19 8.23
CA ASP A 352 -39.91 -8.39 9.45
C ASP A 352 -39.61 -6.88 9.24
N GLY A 353 -39.36 -6.44 8.00
CA GLY A 353 -39.17 -5.03 7.64
C GLY A 353 -37.72 -4.52 7.81
N ALA A 354 -36.74 -5.40 8.02
CA ALA A 354 -35.34 -4.97 8.08
C ALA A 354 -34.82 -4.56 6.68
N ASN A 355 -34.19 -3.41 6.59
CA ASN A 355 -33.49 -3.01 5.39
C ASN A 355 -32.18 -3.78 5.20
N GLU A 356 -31.59 -3.76 3.99
CA GLU A 356 -30.39 -4.54 3.63
C GLU A 356 -29.19 -4.29 4.58
N TRP A 357 -29.02 -3.05 5.07
CA TRP A 357 -27.97 -2.71 6.03
C TRP A 357 -28.22 -3.34 7.41
N GLN A 358 -29.49 -3.38 7.83
CA GLN A 358 -29.89 -4.02 9.09
C GLN A 358 -29.72 -5.54 9.00
N VAL A 359 -30.12 -6.16 7.89
CA VAL A 359 -29.89 -7.60 7.62
C VAL A 359 -28.39 -7.89 7.65
N PHE A 360 -27.58 -7.10 6.93
CA PHE A 360 -26.13 -7.25 6.93
C PHE A 360 -25.53 -7.17 8.34
N ARG A 361 -25.80 -6.06 9.05
CA ARG A 361 -25.16 -5.79 10.35
C ARG A 361 -25.66 -6.69 11.48
N ARG A 362 -26.95 -7.02 11.49
CA ARG A 362 -27.61 -7.73 12.62
C ARG A 362 -27.78 -9.23 12.39
N VAL A 363 -27.73 -9.70 11.15
CA VAL A 363 -27.90 -11.12 10.81
C VAL A 363 -26.64 -11.67 10.15
N THR A 364 -26.23 -11.12 9.00
CA THR A 364 -25.13 -11.67 8.20
C THR A 364 -23.79 -11.63 8.96
N VAL A 365 -23.38 -10.46 9.47
CA VAL A 365 -22.08 -10.29 10.16
C VAL A 365 -22.00 -11.14 11.44
N PRO A 366 -23.01 -11.18 12.32
CA PRO A 366 -22.99 -12.07 13.48
C PRO A 366 -22.91 -13.56 13.13
N LEU A 367 -23.61 -14.00 12.10
CA LEU A 367 -23.54 -15.39 11.63
C LEU A 367 -22.19 -15.73 11.00
N LEU A 368 -21.54 -14.76 10.35
CA LEU A 368 -20.19 -14.90 9.77
C LEU A 368 -19.07 -14.74 10.80
N THR A 369 -19.34 -14.30 12.03
CA THR A 369 -18.31 -14.06 13.04
C THR A 369 -17.33 -15.21 13.24
N PRO A 370 -17.73 -16.51 13.22
CA PRO A 370 -16.80 -17.62 13.29
C PRO A 370 -15.80 -17.63 12.12
N VAL A 371 -16.28 -17.41 10.90
CA VAL A 371 -15.45 -17.38 9.68
C VAL A 371 -14.52 -16.17 9.68
N LEU A 372 -15.07 -14.99 10.00
CA LEU A 372 -14.29 -13.75 10.09
C LEU A 372 -13.13 -13.88 11.09
N ALA A 373 -13.38 -14.52 12.23
CA ALA A 373 -12.34 -14.71 13.21
C ALA A 373 -11.27 -15.73 12.78
N VAL A 374 -11.62 -16.78 12.03
CA VAL A 374 -10.64 -17.71 11.45
C VAL A 374 -9.77 -16.96 10.45
N VAL A 375 -10.36 -16.15 9.56
CA VAL A 375 -9.63 -15.33 8.57
C VAL A 375 -8.69 -14.38 9.29
N LEU A 376 -9.20 -13.62 10.26
CA LEU A 376 -8.43 -12.63 11.00
C LEU A 376 -7.24 -13.27 11.72
N VAL A 377 -7.44 -14.36 12.44
CA VAL A 377 -6.35 -15.07 13.15
C VAL A 377 -5.32 -15.65 12.17
N THR A 378 -5.77 -16.20 11.04
CA THR A 378 -4.86 -16.70 10.00
C THR A 378 -3.96 -15.58 9.47
N LEU A 379 -4.54 -14.42 9.18
CA LEU A 379 -3.78 -13.25 8.73
C LEU A 379 -2.88 -12.69 9.83
N MET A 380 -3.31 -12.67 11.10
CA MET A 380 -2.46 -12.26 12.23
C MET A 380 -1.21 -13.14 12.34
N ILE A 381 -1.36 -14.48 12.26
CA ILE A 381 -0.22 -15.41 12.30
C ILE A 381 0.72 -15.15 11.11
N ASN A 382 0.16 -14.84 9.94
CA ASN A 382 0.96 -14.56 8.75
C ASN A 382 1.76 -13.26 8.89
N VAL A 383 1.14 -12.22 9.44
CA VAL A 383 1.75 -10.90 9.63
C VAL A 383 2.84 -10.92 10.72
N LEU A 384 2.71 -11.74 11.78
CA LEU A 384 3.74 -11.83 12.83
C LEU A 384 5.12 -12.21 12.30
N LYS A 385 5.19 -12.89 11.18
CA LYS A 385 6.43 -13.31 10.51
C LYS A 385 6.71 -12.55 9.22
N ILE A 386 6.11 -11.35 9.05
CA ILE A 386 6.33 -10.53 7.85
C ILE A 386 7.80 -10.09 7.77
N PHE A 387 8.44 -10.39 6.67
CA PHE A 387 9.83 -10.09 6.39
C PHE A 387 10.01 -9.59 4.96
N ASP A 388 9.64 -10.41 3.96
CA ASP A 388 9.96 -10.21 2.56
C ASP A 388 9.52 -8.84 2.02
N LEU A 389 8.26 -8.45 2.28
CA LEU A 389 7.72 -7.17 1.79
C LEU A 389 8.48 -5.99 2.39
N VAL A 390 8.77 -6.03 3.71
CA VAL A 390 9.49 -4.95 4.37
C VAL A 390 10.92 -4.86 3.86
N PHE A 391 11.60 -5.99 3.75
CA PHE A 391 12.99 -6.06 3.29
C PHE A 391 13.17 -5.53 1.86
N ILE A 392 12.20 -5.80 0.97
CA ILE A 392 12.30 -5.46 -0.45
C ILE A 392 11.79 -4.07 -0.75
N ILE A 393 10.64 -3.68 -0.18
CA ILE A 393 9.97 -2.40 -0.51
C ILE A 393 10.69 -1.24 0.17
N ALA A 394 11.04 -1.35 1.45
CA ALA A 394 11.67 -0.27 2.18
C ALA A 394 13.08 0.04 1.62
N PRO A 395 13.35 1.28 1.16
CA PRO A 395 14.69 1.69 0.79
C PRO A 395 15.59 1.78 2.02
N GLY A 396 16.90 1.66 1.83
CA GLY A 396 17.87 1.73 2.94
C GLY A 396 17.74 2.96 3.83
N SER A 397 17.31 4.09 3.26
CA SER A 397 17.10 5.35 3.99
C SER A 397 15.93 5.35 4.99
N SER A 398 14.94 4.48 4.84
CA SER A 398 13.76 4.37 5.70
C SER A 398 13.49 2.94 6.16
N GLN A 399 14.46 2.03 5.96
CA GLN A 399 14.30 0.64 6.35
C GLN A 399 14.25 0.47 7.88
N ASP A 400 14.89 1.39 8.63
CA ASP A 400 14.84 1.38 10.09
C ASP A 400 13.46 1.84 10.60
N ASP A 401 12.83 2.80 9.93
CA ASP A 401 11.46 3.25 10.26
C ASP A 401 10.42 2.18 9.94
N ALA A 402 10.66 1.36 8.92
CA ALA A 402 9.79 0.24 8.55
C ALA A 402 10.13 -1.07 9.27
N ASN A 403 11.18 -1.07 10.13
CA ASN A 403 11.70 -2.29 10.73
C ASN A 403 10.63 -3.10 11.46
N VAL A 404 10.72 -4.43 11.33
CA VAL A 404 9.83 -5.40 11.99
C VAL A 404 10.66 -6.49 12.66
N LEU A 405 10.09 -7.19 13.63
CA LEU A 405 10.82 -8.19 14.41
C LEU A 405 11.51 -9.27 13.57
N ALA A 406 10.89 -9.74 12.49
CA ALA A 406 11.50 -10.73 11.61
C ALA A 406 12.68 -10.16 10.82
N LEU A 407 12.63 -8.89 10.40
CA LEU A 407 13.74 -8.20 9.76
C LEU A 407 14.87 -7.92 10.77
N GLN A 408 14.51 -7.47 11.97
CA GLN A 408 15.49 -7.24 13.04
C GLN A 408 16.21 -8.54 13.46
N LEU A 409 15.46 -9.65 13.59
CA LEU A 409 16.03 -10.97 13.82
C LEU A 409 17.08 -11.32 12.76
N TYR A 410 16.74 -11.11 11.49
CA TYR A 410 17.66 -11.36 10.37
C TYR A 410 18.92 -10.49 10.48
N ARG A 411 18.76 -9.19 10.73
CA ARG A 411 19.87 -8.24 10.87
C ARG A 411 20.76 -8.57 12.06
N SER A 412 20.16 -8.88 13.21
CA SER A 412 20.90 -9.25 14.42
C SER A 412 21.60 -10.61 14.31
N SER A 413 21.08 -11.54 13.48
CA SER A 413 21.69 -12.86 13.32
C SER A 413 22.75 -12.94 12.21
N PHE A 414 22.57 -12.17 11.11
CA PHE A 414 23.34 -12.32 9.87
C PHE A 414 23.87 -10.99 9.31
N GLY A 415 23.62 -9.87 9.98
CA GLY A 415 24.10 -8.55 9.57
C GLY A 415 25.61 -8.37 9.80
N THR A 416 26.14 -7.21 9.42
CA THR A 416 27.57 -6.88 9.54
C THR A 416 28.05 -6.91 11.00
N ASP A 417 27.18 -6.45 11.94
CA ASP A 417 27.44 -6.47 13.38
C ASP A 417 26.58 -7.53 14.09
N ALA A 418 26.52 -8.72 13.51
CA ALA A 418 25.67 -9.79 14.01
C ALA A 418 25.89 -10.05 15.52
N HIS A 419 24.76 -10.11 16.25
CA HIS A 419 24.71 -10.52 17.66
C HIS A 419 23.69 -11.67 17.79
N PRO A 420 24.13 -12.94 17.56
CA PRO A 420 23.23 -14.09 17.51
C PRO A 420 22.44 -14.32 18.81
N GLY A 421 22.94 -13.84 19.96
CA GLY A 421 22.23 -13.87 21.23
C GLY A 421 20.94 -13.04 21.19
N ILE A 422 21.05 -11.79 20.71
CA ILE A 422 19.89 -10.88 20.53
C ILE A 422 18.96 -11.43 19.44
N GLY A 423 19.51 -11.87 18.28
CA GLY A 423 18.71 -12.49 17.23
C GLY A 423 17.90 -13.68 17.75
N SER A 424 18.52 -14.53 18.58
CA SER A 424 17.84 -15.66 19.22
C SER A 424 16.78 -15.22 20.24
N ALA A 425 17.03 -14.16 21.00
CA ALA A 425 16.05 -13.59 21.93
C ALA A 425 14.83 -13.03 21.18
N ILE A 426 15.03 -12.35 20.04
CA ILE A 426 13.94 -11.88 19.16
C ILE A 426 13.15 -13.07 18.58
N ALA A 427 13.83 -14.17 18.19
CA ALA A 427 13.18 -15.38 17.72
C ALA A 427 12.26 -16.00 18.81
N VAL A 428 12.75 -16.04 20.05
CA VAL A 428 11.95 -16.49 21.21
C VAL A 428 10.77 -15.56 21.46
N LEU A 429 10.95 -14.24 21.38
CA LEU A 429 9.86 -13.28 21.51
C LEU A 429 8.79 -13.50 20.44
N LEU A 430 9.18 -13.67 19.17
CA LEU A 430 8.24 -13.98 18.08
C LEU A 430 7.47 -15.28 18.33
N LEU A 431 8.15 -16.32 18.82
CA LEU A 431 7.51 -17.58 19.19
C LEU A 431 6.48 -17.36 20.33
N LEU A 432 6.85 -16.60 21.35
CA LEU A 432 5.95 -16.26 22.46
C LEU A 432 4.74 -15.43 22.04
N LEU A 433 4.86 -14.60 20.99
CA LEU A 433 3.75 -13.86 20.41
C LEU A 433 2.81 -14.74 19.57
N VAL A 434 3.36 -15.72 18.84
CA VAL A 434 2.56 -16.62 17.98
C VAL A 434 1.78 -17.65 18.78
N VAL A 435 2.39 -18.23 19.82
CA VAL A 435 1.81 -19.33 20.62
C VAL A 435 0.45 -18.94 21.25
N PRO A 436 0.26 -17.81 21.93
CA PRO A 436 -1.02 -17.41 22.48
C PRO A 436 -2.12 -17.28 21.40
N VAL A 437 -1.79 -16.69 20.26
CA VAL A 437 -2.73 -16.51 19.13
C VAL A 437 -3.18 -17.89 18.60
N MET A 438 -2.25 -18.81 18.44
CA MET A 438 -2.52 -20.17 18.00
C MET A 438 -3.34 -20.97 19.04
N LEU A 439 -3.02 -20.86 20.32
CA LEU A 439 -3.78 -21.51 21.40
C LEU A 439 -5.22 -20.99 21.50
N PHE A 440 -5.40 -19.67 21.33
CA PHE A 440 -6.74 -19.07 21.27
C PHE A 440 -7.55 -19.65 20.13
N ASN A 441 -6.95 -19.75 18.94
CA ASN A 441 -7.61 -20.33 17.76
C ASN A 441 -8.00 -21.80 17.98
N ILE A 442 -7.09 -22.63 18.49
CA ILE A 442 -7.35 -24.05 18.80
C ILE A 442 -8.48 -24.21 19.82
N ARG A 443 -8.47 -23.40 20.90
CA ARG A 443 -9.54 -23.44 21.92
C ARG A 443 -10.89 -23.08 21.34
N ARG A 444 -10.94 -22.09 20.47
CA ARG A 444 -12.15 -21.66 19.78
C ARG A 444 -12.69 -22.74 18.85
N MET A 445 -11.84 -23.31 17.97
CA MET A 445 -12.21 -24.41 17.06
C MET A 445 -12.77 -25.62 17.83
N ARG A 446 -12.15 -25.99 18.96
CA ARG A 446 -12.64 -27.09 19.82
C ARG A 446 -14.00 -26.78 20.46
N LYS A 447 -14.30 -25.52 20.75
CA LYS A 447 -15.61 -25.13 21.28
C LYS A 447 -16.71 -25.17 20.22
N GLU A 448 -16.38 -24.83 18.97
CA GLU A 448 -17.30 -24.87 17.82
C GLU A 448 -17.60 -26.32 17.39
N SER A 449 -16.63 -27.25 17.42
CA SER A 449 -16.83 -28.66 17.07
C SER A 449 -17.61 -29.47 18.14
N ARG A 450 -17.87 -28.90 19.31
CA ARG A 450 -18.67 -29.49 20.40
C ARG A 450 -20.12 -29.00 20.44
N ARG A 451 -20.46 -28.01 19.62
CA ARG A 451 -21.83 -27.52 19.39
C ARG A 451 -22.39 -28.10 18.11
#